data_8243dcfd6595d658f818f10f37a71472
#
_entry.id   8243dcfd6595d658f818f10f37a71472
#
_cell.length_a   1.000
_cell.length_b   1.000
_cell.length_c   1.000
_cell.angle_alpha   90.00
_cell.angle_beta   90.00
_cell.angle_gamma   90.00
#
_symmetry.space_group_name_H-M   'P 1'
#
loop_
_entity.id
_entity.type
_entity.pdbx_description
1 polymer ?
#
loop_
_entity_poly.entity_id
_entity_poly.type
_entity_poly.pdbx_seq_one_letter_code
_entity_poly.pdbx_strand_id
1 'polypeptide(L)'
;MSDRHGVVESAKRGGAFTSVGLEEAIAAYDLDESSVQASRSCVRRELVAQGMEAGEAARLASNWVRYCDYLLTSQSQADYVIGNPPYLRAADIPEEARKQYCKRFSSMTRGCDIYVAFIQHGLESLGEDGEEGRLCFICTDRWLQNQYGKKLRSYVSERYHISAIVKMHDVDAFEAQVSAYPAITLLDKRDGDIT
;
A
#
# COMPACT_ATOMS: atom_id res chain seq x y z
N MET A 1 -2.42 -9.72 -6.64
CA MET A 1 -3.53 -10.21 -7.51
C MET A 1 -4.56 -11.07 -6.77
N SER A 2 -4.24 -11.55 -5.60
CA SER A 2 -5.04 -12.54 -4.82
C SER A 2 -6.27 -11.93 -4.11
N ASP A 3 -6.20 -10.70 -3.61
CA ASP A 3 -7.29 -10.15 -2.77
C ASP A 3 -8.54 -9.69 -3.51
N ARG A 4 -8.43 -9.41 -4.81
CA ARG A 4 -9.59 -9.01 -5.60
C ARG A 4 -10.65 -10.12 -5.69
N HIS A 5 -10.22 -11.38 -5.73
CA HIS A 5 -11.11 -12.54 -5.73
C HIS A 5 -11.85 -12.69 -4.39
N GLY A 6 -11.18 -12.42 -3.28
CA GLY A 6 -11.77 -12.52 -1.94
C GLY A 6 -12.93 -11.55 -1.71
N VAL A 7 -12.76 -10.29 -2.08
CA VAL A 7 -13.81 -9.26 -1.95
C VAL A 7 -15.03 -9.62 -2.81
N VAL A 8 -14.81 -10.01 -4.07
CA VAL A 8 -15.88 -10.39 -5.00
C VAL A 8 -16.60 -11.66 -4.55
N GLU A 9 -15.88 -12.67 -4.07
CA GLU A 9 -16.52 -13.89 -3.53
C GLU A 9 -17.31 -13.63 -2.26
N SER A 10 -16.85 -12.76 -1.37
CA SER A 10 -17.58 -12.36 -0.17
C SER A 10 -18.87 -11.65 -0.53
N ALA A 11 -18.85 -10.75 -1.51
CA ALA A 11 -20.05 -10.08 -2.01
C ALA A 11 -21.06 -11.05 -2.62
N LYS A 12 -20.60 -12.08 -3.35
CA LYS A 12 -21.47 -13.13 -3.91
C LYS A 12 -22.17 -13.98 -2.85
N ARG A 13 -21.50 -14.29 -1.74
CA ARG A 13 -22.10 -15.07 -0.64
C ARG A 13 -23.23 -14.31 0.05
N GLY A 14 -23.24 -12.97 -0.01
CA GLY A 14 -24.30 -12.12 0.53
C GLY A 14 -25.58 -12.01 -0.32
N GLY A 15 -25.68 -12.69 -1.47
CA GLY A 15 -26.89 -12.86 -2.28
C GLY A 15 -26.95 -12.12 -3.59
N ALA A 16 -26.81 -10.83 -3.70
CA ALA A 16 -26.80 -10.10 -4.97
C ALA A 16 -25.42 -9.49 -5.21
N PHE A 17 -24.77 -9.83 -6.33
CA PHE A 17 -23.53 -9.22 -6.73
C PHE A 17 -23.82 -7.83 -7.33
N THR A 18 -23.93 -6.84 -6.45
CA THR A 18 -24.13 -5.44 -6.79
C THR A 18 -22.93 -4.63 -6.30
N SER A 19 -22.73 -3.43 -6.85
CA SER A 19 -21.69 -2.51 -6.38
C SER A 19 -22.00 -1.87 -5.03
N VAL A 20 -23.21 -2.05 -4.52
CA VAL A 20 -23.65 -1.45 -3.24
C VAL A 20 -22.81 -1.99 -2.09
N GLY A 21 -22.15 -1.09 -1.37
CA GLY A 21 -21.23 -1.43 -0.29
C GLY A 21 -19.81 -1.82 -0.71
N LEU A 22 -19.52 -1.83 -2.02
CA LEU A 22 -18.17 -2.10 -2.54
C LEU A 22 -17.39 -0.83 -2.92
N GLU A 23 -18.02 0.34 -2.88
CA GLU A 23 -17.40 1.58 -3.33
C GLU A 23 -16.09 1.90 -2.59
N GLU A 24 -16.01 1.56 -1.32
CA GLU A 24 -14.86 1.82 -0.44
C GLU A 24 -14.04 0.57 -0.14
N ALA A 25 -14.39 -0.58 -0.73
CA ALA A 25 -13.72 -1.85 -0.44
C ALA A 25 -12.25 -1.90 -0.92
N ILE A 26 -11.89 -1.11 -1.92
CA ILE A 26 -10.52 -1.04 -2.46
C ILE A 26 -10.18 0.42 -2.77
N ALA A 27 -8.97 0.82 -2.39
CA ALA A 27 -8.36 2.07 -2.83
C ALA A 27 -6.95 1.79 -3.36
N ALA A 28 -6.72 2.10 -4.63
CA ALA A 28 -5.43 1.96 -5.30
C ALA A 28 -5.05 3.27 -5.99
N TYR A 29 -3.76 3.59 -5.96
CA TYR A 29 -3.23 4.87 -6.40
C TYR A 29 -2.01 4.68 -7.27
N ASP A 30 -1.88 5.47 -8.33
CA ASP A 30 -0.68 5.54 -9.14
C ASP A 30 -0.51 6.96 -9.71
N LEU A 31 0.74 7.37 -9.94
CA LEU A 31 1.13 8.63 -10.58
C LEU A 31 1.31 8.49 -12.10
N ASP A 32 1.27 7.27 -12.64
CA ASP A 32 1.29 7.03 -14.07
C ASP A 32 -0.12 6.80 -14.61
N GLU A 33 -0.58 7.71 -15.45
CA GLU A 33 -1.92 7.65 -16.03
C GLU A 33 -2.13 6.39 -16.85
N SER A 34 -1.12 5.91 -17.58
CA SER A 34 -1.21 4.69 -18.38
C SER A 34 -1.40 3.45 -17.50
N SER A 35 -0.70 3.36 -16.38
CA SER A 35 -0.85 2.32 -15.36
C SER A 35 -2.23 2.35 -14.71
N VAL A 36 -2.75 3.54 -14.42
CA VAL A 36 -4.12 3.71 -13.91
C VAL A 36 -5.15 3.18 -14.90
N GLN A 37 -5.06 3.54 -16.19
CA GLN A 37 -5.99 3.08 -17.21
C GLN A 37 -5.91 1.57 -17.44
N ALA A 38 -4.70 1.00 -17.48
CA ALA A 38 -4.50 -0.44 -17.56
C ALA A 38 -5.12 -1.18 -16.37
N SER A 39 -4.90 -0.66 -15.16
CA SER A 39 -5.46 -1.22 -13.91
C SER A 39 -6.99 -1.13 -13.88
N ARG A 40 -7.57 0.00 -14.27
CA ARG A 40 -9.03 0.16 -14.40
C ARG A 40 -9.62 -0.85 -15.39
N SER A 41 -8.98 -1.01 -16.54
CA SER A 41 -9.42 -1.97 -17.55
C SER A 41 -9.36 -3.42 -17.05
N CYS A 42 -8.31 -3.76 -16.30
CA CYS A 42 -8.17 -5.07 -15.68
C CYS A 42 -9.25 -5.34 -14.61
N VAL A 43 -9.48 -4.37 -13.71
CA VAL A 43 -10.52 -4.44 -12.67
C VAL A 43 -11.90 -4.59 -13.30
N ARG A 44 -12.24 -3.72 -14.28
CA ARG A 44 -13.52 -3.78 -14.99
C ARG A 44 -13.75 -5.15 -15.61
N ARG A 45 -12.75 -5.68 -16.33
CA ARG A 45 -12.85 -7.00 -16.98
C ARG A 45 -13.12 -8.10 -15.97
N GLU A 46 -12.43 -8.07 -14.83
CA GLU A 46 -12.64 -9.04 -13.76
C GLU A 46 -14.05 -8.97 -13.18
N LEU A 47 -14.52 -7.77 -12.84
CA LEU A 47 -15.87 -7.57 -12.30
C LEU A 47 -16.97 -8.05 -13.25
N VAL A 48 -16.84 -7.76 -14.56
CA VAL A 48 -17.74 -8.25 -15.60
C VAL A 48 -17.70 -9.77 -15.70
N ALA A 49 -16.51 -10.37 -15.66
CA ALA A 49 -16.36 -11.83 -15.68
C ALA A 49 -17.03 -12.51 -14.48
N GLN A 50 -17.10 -11.80 -13.36
CA GLN A 50 -17.82 -12.25 -12.15
C GLN A 50 -19.33 -11.98 -12.18
N GLY A 51 -19.87 -11.38 -13.25
CA GLY A 51 -21.29 -11.17 -13.48
C GLY A 51 -21.82 -9.77 -13.14
N MET A 52 -20.96 -8.79 -12.90
CA MET A 52 -21.36 -7.40 -12.69
C MET A 52 -21.73 -6.74 -14.04
N GLU A 53 -22.72 -5.84 -14.03
CA GLU A 53 -23.07 -5.05 -15.21
C GLU A 53 -21.90 -4.16 -15.65
N ALA A 54 -21.69 -4.00 -16.96
CA ALA A 54 -20.48 -3.36 -17.52
C ALA A 54 -20.31 -1.89 -17.14
N GLY A 55 -21.39 -1.13 -17.02
CA GLY A 55 -21.34 0.28 -16.59
C GLY A 55 -21.06 0.40 -15.10
N GLU A 56 -21.65 -0.47 -14.29
CA GLU A 56 -21.41 -0.57 -12.85
C GLU A 56 -19.95 -0.97 -12.55
N ALA A 57 -19.42 -1.95 -13.28
CA ALA A 57 -18.04 -2.38 -13.19
C ALA A 57 -17.04 -1.26 -13.58
N ALA A 58 -17.38 -0.46 -14.60
CA ALA A 58 -16.55 0.67 -15.02
C ALA A 58 -16.54 1.79 -13.95
N ARG A 59 -17.69 2.10 -13.36
CA ARG A 59 -17.82 3.08 -12.27
C ARG A 59 -17.00 2.65 -11.06
N LEU A 60 -17.14 1.40 -10.65
CA LEU A 60 -16.42 0.87 -9.50
C LEU A 60 -14.89 0.83 -9.72
N ALA A 61 -14.45 0.41 -10.90
CA ALA A 61 -13.03 0.44 -11.27
C ALA A 61 -12.44 1.86 -11.22
N SER A 62 -13.23 2.88 -11.62
CA SER A 62 -12.80 4.27 -11.55
C SER A 62 -12.74 4.82 -10.12
N ASN A 63 -13.62 4.37 -9.24
CA ASN A 63 -13.59 4.71 -7.83
C ASN A 63 -12.40 4.08 -7.10
N TRP A 64 -12.11 2.83 -7.41
CA TRP A 64 -11.06 2.06 -6.75
C TRP A 64 -9.65 2.46 -7.19
N VAL A 65 -9.45 2.75 -8.48
CA VAL A 65 -8.12 3.06 -9.01
C VAL A 65 -8.04 4.53 -9.38
N ARG A 66 -7.21 5.28 -8.67
CA ARG A 66 -7.14 6.75 -8.75
C ARG A 66 -5.78 7.23 -9.25
N TYR A 67 -5.82 8.21 -10.14
CA TYR A 67 -4.64 8.93 -10.61
C TYR A 67 -4.31 10.05 -9.61
N CYS A 68 -3.42 9.77 -8.68
CA CYS A 68 -2.95 10.76 -7.72
C CYS A 68 -1.72 10.27 -6.94
N ASP A 69 -1.04 11.20 -6.29
CA ASP A 69 0.05 10.89 -5.38
C ASP A 69 -0.50 10.28 -4.08
N TYR A 70 -0.26 8.99 -3.87
CA TYR A 70 -0.67 8.28 -2.66
C TYR A 70 -0.20 8.97 -1.39
N LEU A 71 1.05 9.46 -1.37
CA LEU A 71 1.64 10.10 -0.19
C LEU A 71 0.97 11.45 0.17
N LEU A 72 0.20 12.03 -0.74
CA LEU A 72 -0.52 13.29 -0.53
C LEU A 72 -2.03 13.10 -0.38
N THR A 73 -2.53 11.86 -0.45
CA THR A 73 -3.95 11.57 -0.18
C THR A 73 -4.29 11.77 1.30
N SER A 74 -5.56 12.02 1.59
CA SER A 74 -6.08 11.91 2.94
C SER A 74 -6.01 10.44 3.39
N GLN A 75 -5.83 10.21 4.68
CA GLN A 75 -5.89 8.87 5.24
C GLN A 75 -7.31 8.33 5.06
N SER A 76 -7.40 7.11 4.53
CA SER A 76 -8.61 6.29 4.56
C SER A 76 -8.34 5.12 5.47
N GLN A 77 -9.33 4.74 6.28
CA GLN A 77 -9.20 3.55 7.12
C GLN A 77 -9.21 2.30 6.24
N ALA A 78 -8.27 1.41 6.46
CA ALA A 78 -8.14 0.16 5.73
C ALA A 78 -7.75 -0.97 6.69
N ASP A 79 -8.32 -2.16 6.47
CA ASP A 79 -7.95 -3.37 7.22
C ASP A 79 -6.59 -3.90 6.73
N TYR A 80 -6.34 -3.78 5.43
CA TYR A 80 -5.12 -4.27 4.79
C TYR A 80 -4.52 -3.23 3.87
N VAL A 81 -3.21 -2.98 4.03
CA VAL A 81 -2.42 -2.15 3.12
C VAL A 81 -1.36 -3.01 2.45
N ILE A 82 -1.46 -3.20 1.14
CA ILE A 82 -0.56 -4.06 0.38
C ILE A 82 0.08 -3.24 -0.74
N GLY A 83 1.39 -3.39 -0.93
CA GLY A 83 2.04 -2.66 -2.01
C GLY A 83 3.49 -3.04 -2.28
N ASN A 84 3.96 -2.53 -3.41
CA ASN A 84 5.36 -2.51 -3.78
C ASN A 84 5.76 -1.04 -3.99
N PRO A 85 6.15 -0.34 -2.92
CA PRO A 85 6.55 1.06 -3.02
C PRO A 85 7.68 1.27 -4.02
N PRO A 86 7.72 2.41 -4.74
CA PRO A 86 8.76 2.66 -5.72
C PRO A 86 10.15 2.70 -5.07
N TYR A 87 11.15 2.15 -5.78
CA TYR A 87 12.56 2.12 -5.35
C TYR A 87 13.26 3.43 -5.71
N LEU A 88 12.68 4.57 -5.32
CA LEU A 88 13.21 5.90 -5.61
C LEU A 88 14.10 6.36 -4.45
N ARG A 89 15.38 6.60 -4.76
CA ARG A 89 16.37 7.07 -3.78
C ARG A 89 16.14 8.52 -3.42
N ALA A 90 16.63 8.93 -2.26
CA ALA A 90 16.55 10.32 -1.78
C ALA A 90 16.99 11.37 -2.80
N ALA A 91 18.06 11.08 -3.58
CA ALA A 91 18.58 12.00 -4.58
C ALA A 91 17.67 12.17 -5.81
N ASP A 92 16.86 11.16 -6.11
CA ASP A 92 16.02 11.09 -7.30
C ASP A 92 14.59 11.62 -7.04
N ILE A 93 14.23 11.89 -5.78
CA ILE A 93 12.95 12.49 -5.42
C ILE A 93 12.97 13.98 -5.79
N PRO A 94 12.02 14.47 -6.61
CA PRO A 94 11.89 15.89 -6.91
C PRO A 94 11.87 16.75 -5.64
N GLU A 95 12.64 17.84 -5.63
CA GLU A 95 12.86 18.67 -4.42
C GLU A 95 11.54 19.14 -3.77
N GLU A 96 10.57 19.54 -4.60
CA GLU A 96 9.28 20.03 -4.09
C GLU A 96 8.45 18.90 -3.45
N ALA A 97 8.39 17.75 -4.08
CA ALA A 97 7.73 16.56 -3.52
C ALA A 97 8.40 16.13 -2.20
N ARG A 98 9.75 16.11 -2.18
CA ARG A 98 10.52 15.77 -0.99
C ARG A 98 10.25 16.70 0.19
N LYS A 99 10.11 18.03 -0.06
CA LYS A 99 9.74 18.99 0.98
C LYS A 99 8.37 18.69 1.56
N GLN A 100 7.39 18.37 0.71
CA GLN A 100 6.03 18.01 1.14
C GLN A 100 6.03 16.73 1.98
N TYR A 101 6.72 15.70 1.53
CA TYR A 101 6.82 14.43 2.26
C TYR A 101 7.52 14.58 3.61
N CYS A 102 8.65 15.32 3.66
CA CYS A 102 9.34 15.62 4.92
C CYS A 102 8.51 16.45 5.90
N LYS A 103 7.58 17.27 5.41
CA LYS A 103 6.65 18.02 6.25
C LYS A 103 5.53 17.15 6.79
N ARG A 104 5.06 16.20 5.98
CA ARG A 104 3.92 15.34 6.31
C ARG A 104 4.31 14.16 7.21
N PHE A 105 5.43 13.51 6.93
CA PHE A 105 5.82 12.28 7.59
C PHE A 105 6.99 12.48 8.55
N SER A 106 6.76 12.22 9.83
CA SER A 106 7.76 12.41 10.90
C SER A 106 8.99 11.50 10.74
N SER A 107 8.83 10.31 10.14
CA SER A 107 9.92 9.38 9.85
C SER A 107 10.74 9.77 8.62
N MET A 108 10.20 10.62 7.75
CA MET A 108 10.88 11.06 6.52
C MET A 108 11.90 12.15 6.80
N THR A 109 13.12 12.01 6.26
CA THR A 109 14.18 13.01 6.29
C THR A 109 14.72 13.20 4.89
N ARG A 110 15.56 14.26 4.67
CA ARG A 110 16.14 14.54 3.36
C ARG A 110 16.98 13.40 2.77
N GLY A 111 17.53 12.52 3.60
CA GLY A 111 18.35 11.38 3.19
C GLY A 111 17.58 10.06 3.07
N CYS A 112 16.26 10.06 3.28
CA CYS A 112 15.45 8.86 3.20
C CYS A 112 15.01 8.56 1.77
N ASP A 113 15.05 7.29 1.40
CA ASP A 113 14.38 6.80 0.21
C ASP A 113 12.86 6.90 0.38
N ILE A 114 12.13 7.03 -0.73
CA ILE A 114 10.70 7.38 -0.71
C ILE A 114 9.83 6.35 0.03
N TYR A 115 10.21 5.06 0.01
CA TYR A 115 9.44 4.00 0.64
C TYR A 115 9.26 4.18 2.16
N VAL A 116 10.13 4.98 2.81
CA VAL A 116 9.99 5.34 4.24
C VAL A 116 8.66 6.09 4.48
N ALA A 117 8.32 7.02 3.59
CA ALA A 117 7.04 7.72 3.64
C ALA A 117 5.86 6.78 3.34
N PHE A 118 6.03 5.85 2.37
CA PHE A 118 5.00 4.84 2.06
C PHE A 118 4.69 3.94 3.24
N ILE A 119 5.71 3.46 3.97
CA ILE A 119 5.50 2.63 5.16
C ILE A 119 4.74 3.42 6.22
N GLN A 120 5.17 4.65 6.55
CA GLN A 120 4.47 5.47 7.55
C GLN A 120 3.03 5.75 7.12
N HIS A 121 2.80 6.19 5.89
CA HIS A 121 1.46 6.49 5.41
C HIS A 121 0.55 5.26 5.40
N GLY A 122 1.07 4.12 4.96
CA GLY A 122 0.32 2.85 5.00
C GLY A 122 -0.05 2.43 6.42
N LEU A 123 0.85 2.57 7.38
CA LEU A 123 0.58 2.28 8.78
C LEU A 123 -0.46 3.25 9.39
N GLU A 124 -0.38 4.54 9.04
CA GLU A 124 -1.37 5.53 9.46
C GLU A 124 -2.75 5.32 8.84
N SER A 125 -2.82 4.60 7.73
CA SER A 125 -4.08 4.23 7.06
C SER A 125 -4.75 3.00 7.67
N LEU A 126 -4.09 2.26 8.56
CA LEU A 126 -4.71 1.13 9.25
C LEU A 126 -5.75 1.64 10.26
N GLY A 127 -6.98 1.11 10.19
CA GLY A 127 -8.13 1.53 11.00
C GLY A 127 -7.88 1.52 12.51
N GLU A 128 -8.59 2.36 13.26
CA GLU A 128 -8.39 2.51 14.72
C GLU A 128 -9.16 1.47 15.55
N ASP A 129 -10.21 0.89 15.00
CA ASP A 129 -11.17 0.07 15.74
C ASP A 129 -10.74 -1.40 15.81
N GLY A 130 -9.88 -1.74 16.78
CA GLY A 130 -9.80 -3.08 17.42
C GLY A 130 -9.61 -4.33 16.54
N GLU A 131 -9.66 -4.21 15.24
CA GLU A 131 -9.41 -5.30 14.30
C GLU A 131 -7.97 -5.27 13.79
N GLU A 132 -7.43 -6.44 13.52
CA GLU A 132 -6.03 -6.71 13.13
C GLU A 132 -5.65 -6.05 11.80
N GLY A 133 -5.48 -4.72 11.79
CA GLY A 133 -4.99 -4.00 10.61
C GLY A 133 -3.56 -4.43 10.25
N ARG A 134 -3.32 -4.77 8.98
CA ARG A 134 -2.03 -5.29 8.50
C ARG A 134 -1.49 -4.53 7.30
N LEU A 135 -0.20 -4.22 7.38
CA LEU A 135 0.56 -3.72 6.23
C LEU A 135 1.51 -4.81 5.73
N CYS A 136 1.48 -5.08 4.43
CA CYS A 136 2.39 -5.99 3.75
C CYS A 136 3.04 -5.29 2.56
N PHE A 137 4.29 -4.90 2.69
CA PHE A 137 5.05 -4.28 1.61
C PHE A 137 6.24 -5.12 1.18
N ILE A 138 6.45 -5.19 -0.13
CA ILE A 138 7.71 -5.64 -0.70
C ILE A 138 8.56 -4.41 -1.02
N CYS A 139 9.63 -4.20 -0.28
CA CYS A 139 10.55 -3.08 -0.47
C CYS A 139 11.95 -3.43 0.02
N THR A 140 12.90 -2.52 -0.07
CA THR A 140 14.26 -2.77 0.45
C THR A 140 14.28 -2.87 1.98
N ASP A 141 15.11 -3.77 2.52
CA ASP A 141 15.33 -3.95 3.96
C ASP A 141 16.28 -2.89 4.58
N ARG A 142 16.79 -1.95 3.79
CA ARG A 142 17.79 -0.96 4.23
C ARG A 142 17.35 -0.11 5.42
N TRP A 143 16.06 0.15 5.56
CA TRP A 143 15.53 0.92 6.69
C TRP A 143 15.79 0.26 8.05
N LEU A 144 15.98 -1.07 8.08
CA LEU A 144 16.26 -1.82 9.29
C LEU A 144 17.67 -1.52 9.86
N GLN A 145 18.62 -1.17 9.01
CA GLN A 145 20.03 -1.04 9.38
C GLN A 145 20.57 0.37 9.19
N ASN A 146 20.15 1.07 8.15
CA ASN A 146 20.72 2.37 7.79
C ASN A 146 20.31 3.48 8.77
N GLN A 147 21.18 4.49 8.87
CA GLN A 147 20.98 5.66 9.73
C GLN A 147 19.66 6.39 9.43
N TYR A 148 19.32 6.55 8.15
CA TYR A 148 18.10 7.25 7.76
C TYR A 148 16.82 6.52 8.18
N GLY A 149 16.88 5.21 8.37
CA GLY A 149 15.77 4.40 8.87
C GLY A 149 15.49 4.55 10.37
N LYS A 150 16.35 5.24 11.12
CA LYS A 150 16.23 5.34 12.59
C LYS A 150 14.86 5.86 13.04
N LYS A 151 14.37 6.95 12.43
CA LYS A 151 13.07 7.52 12.79
C LYS A 151 11.91 6.58 12.48
N LEU A 152 11.97 5.88 11.33
CA LEU A 152 10.95 4.89 10.98
C LEU A 152 10.97 3.71 11.97
N ARG A 153 12.15 3.22 12.34
CA ARG A 153 12.26 2.15 13.36
C ARG A 153 11.65 2.55 14.69
N SER A 154 11.95 3.77 15.18
CA SER A 154 11.32 4.28 16.41
C SER A 154 9.81 4.38 16.25
N TYR A 155 9.33 4.93 15.13
CA TYR A 155 7.90 5.06 14.84
C TYR A 155 7.19 3.70 14.85
N VAL A 156 7.78 2.69 14.20
CA VAL A 156 7.25 1.33 14.15
C VAL A 156 7.30 0.68 15.53
N SER A 157 8.45 0.72 16.21
CA SER A 157 8.62 0.02 17.50
C SER A 157 7.72 0.57 18.61
N GLU A 158 7.32 1.83 18.54
CA GLU A 158 6.45 2.45 19.53
C GLU A 158 4.97 2.09 19.36
N ARG A 159 4.52 1.80 18.12
CA ARG A 159 3.09 1.76 17.77
C ARG A 159 2.62 0.49 17.07
N TYR A 160 3.56 -0.26 16.49
CA TYR A 160 3.24 -1.41 15.63
C TYR A 160 4.06 -2.64 16.02
N HIS A 161 3.60 -3.80 15.57
CA HIS A 161 4.31 -5.06 15.71
C HIS A 161 4.89 -5.50 14.37
N ILE A 162 6.13 -6.02 14.39
CA ILE A 162 6.74 -6.63 13.20
C ILE A 162 6.46 -8.12 13.24
N SER A 163 5.47 -8.56 12.45
CA SER A 163 5.08 -9.97 12.40
C SER A 163 6.05 -10.80 11.57
N ALA A 164 6.57 -10.24 10.47
CA ALA A 164 7.56 -10.94 9.67
C ALA A 164 8.41 -9.99 8.82
N ILE A 165 9.66 -10.38 8.60
CA ILE A 165 10.54 -9.81 7.57
C ILE A 165 11.15 -10.97 6.81
N VAL A 166 10.73 -11.14 5.55
CA VAL A 166 11.25 -12.17 4.66
C VAL A 166 12.24 -11.54 3.70
N LYS A 167 13.52 -11.79 3.91
CA LYS A 167 14.61 -11.31 3.04
C LYS A 167 14.70 -12.16 1.79
N MET A 168 14.79 -11.52 0.64
CA MET A 168 14.79 -12.17 -0.68
C MET A 168 16.13 -11.92 -1.41
N HIS A 169 17.25 -12.04 -0.69
CA HIS A 169 18.58 -11.69 -1.20
C HIS A 169 19.07 -12.64 -2.29
N ASP A 170 18.64 -13.90 -2.25
CA ASP A 170 19.11 -14.97 -3.14
C ASP A 170 17.98 -15.45 -4.10
N VAL A 171 16.94 -14.64 -4.30
CA VAL A 171 15.81 -14.99 -5.14
C VAL A 171 15.70 -14.01 -6.29
N ASP A 172 15.56 -14.49 -7.52
CA ASP A 172 15.17 -13.67 -8.67
C ASP A 172 13.70 -13.25 -8.53
N ALA A 173 13.47 -12.29 -7.64
CA ALA A 173 12.14 -11.82 -7.26
C ALA A 173 11.49 -10.89 -8.31
N PHE A 174 12.27 -10.42 -9.28
CA PHE A 174 11.85 -9.46 -10.29
C PHE A 174 12.36 -9.85 -11.68
N GLU A 175 11.54 -9.60 -12.71
CA GLU A 175 11.89 -9.80 -14.11
C GLU A 175 13.08 -8.92 -14.57
N ALA A 176 13.35 -7.81 -13.87
CA ALA A 176 14.50 -6.94 -14.10
C ALA A 176 15.45 -6.96 -12.89
N GLN A 177 16.77 -6.89 -13.14
CA GLN A 177 17.76 -6.76 -12.07
C GLN A 177 17.53 -5.47 -11.28
N VAL A 178 17.08 -5.59 -10.04
CA VAL A 178 16.94 -4.47 -9.10
C VAL A 178 18.15 -4.46 -8.18
N SER A 179 18.89 -3.35 -8.15
CA SER A 179 20.07 -3.15 -7.28
C SER A 179 19.72 -2.99 -5.79
N ALA A 180 18.59 -3.54 -5.36
CA ALA A 180 18.10 -3.45 -3.99
C ALA A 180 17.93 -4.87 -3.42
N TYR A 181 18.20 -5.02 -2.15
CA TYR A 181 17.87 -6.24 -1.42
C TYR A 181 16.40 -6.21 -1.03
N PRO A 182 15.49 -6.85 -1.79
CA PRO A 182 14.08 -6.83 -1.50
C PRO A 182 13.79 -7.64 -0.25
N ALA A 183 12.82 -7.16 0.52
CA ALA A 183 12.25 -7.90 1.64
C ALA A 183 10.74 -7.70 1.67
N ILE A 184 10.01 -8.73 2.02
CA ILE A 184 8.60 -8.60 2.40
C ILE A 184 8.57 -8.24 3.87
N THR A 185 7.97 -7.10 4.18
CA THR A 185 7.78 -6.60 5.54
C THR A 185 6.31 -6.67 5.88
N LEU A 186 5.98 -7.41 6.95
CA LEU A 186 4.64 -7.53 7.50
C LEU A 186 4.59 -6.84 8.84
N LEU A 187 3.76 -5.81 8.95
CA LEU A 187 3.57 -5.01 10.15
C LEU A 187 2.09 -5.04 10.54
N ASP A 188 1.84 -5.29 11.81
CA ASP A 188 0.49 -5.29 12.37
C ASP A 188 0.34 -4.13 13.35
N LYS A 189 -0.89 -3.67 13.52
CA LYS A 189 -1.23 -2.74 14.60
C LYS A 189 -1.01 -3.46 15.94
N ARG A 190 -0.43 -2.77 16.92
CA ARG A 190 -0.31 -3.31 18.27
C ARG A 190 -1.67 -3.27 18.97
N ASP A 191 -2.09 -4.40 19.53
CA ASP A 191 -3.13 -4.40 20.54
C ASP A 191 -2.65 -3.63 21.77
N GLY A 192 -3.55 -2.86 22.39
CA GLY A 192 -3.25 -1.79 23.35
C GLY A 192 -2.70 -2.18 24.72
N ASP A 193 -1.94 -3.26 24.87
CA ASP A 193 -1.26 -3.61 26.11
C ASP A 193 0.27 -3.58 25.94
N ILE A 194 0.83 -2.37 26.14
CA ILE A 194 2.25 -2.25 26.50
C ILE A 194 2.28 -2.26 28.04
N THR A 195 2.42 -3.45 28.62
CA THR A 195 2.88 -3.61 30.00
C THR A 195 4.39 -3.57 30.08
#